data_a8da07924cdabbc7d135fff41f2dc146
#
_entry.id   a8da07924cdabbc7d135fff41f2dc146
#
_cell.length_a   1.000
_cell.length_b   1.000
_cell.length_c   1.000
_cell.angle_alpha   90.00
_cell.angle_beta   90.00
_cell.angle_gamma   90.00
#
_symmetry.space_group_name_H-M   'P 1'
#
loop_
_entity.id
_entity.type
_entity.pdbx_description
1 polymer ?
#
loop_
_entity_poly.entity_id
_entity_poly.type
_entity_poly.pdbx_seq_one_letter_code
_entity_poly.pdbx_strand_id
1 'polypeptide(L)'
;DAAVKIFHGKDSIFHPSVDVVFDAANSRMLLSKSKGKFKDAPYASTYFGVDFSAERLRWDLKTDSIDIYSESAAAQAPVVIESRTHFNLSDFLLLGGAGFSFHPVVLVSTYAIENRTNTFYADDLVKKYKRKPGEIQMALEFLAQKGLIDYDIKTGKVNVKERAIHLTKSFKNK
;
A
#
# COMPACT_ATOMS: atom_id res chain seq x y z
N ASP A 1 6.69 15.75 -0.68
CA ASP A 1 5.91 14.53 -0.93
C ASP A 1 6.57 13.70 -2.02
N ALA A 2 7.00 12.49 -1.70
CA ALA A 2 7.70 11.59 -2.60
C ALA A 2 7.37 10.12 -2.32
N ALA A 3 7.41 9.29 -3.35
CA ALA A 3 7.52 7.85 -3.18
C ALA A 3 8.95 7.50 -2.82
N VAL A 4 9.13 6.72 -1.75
CA VAL A 4 10.45 6.35 -1.23
C VAL A 4 10.56 4.83 -1.14
N LYS A 5 11.67 4.31 -1.63
CA LYS A 5 12.05 2.92 -1.45
C LYS A 5 13.47 2.83 -0.92
N ILE A 6 13.60 2.27 0.26
CA ILE A 6 14.87 2.05 0.94
C ILE A 6 15.27 0.59 0.73
N PHE A 7 16.48 0.34 0.25
CA PHE A 7 17.01 -0.99 0.04
C PHE A 7 18.10 -1.32 1.05
N HIS A 8 18.08 -2.53 1.57
CA HIS A 8 19.17 -3.11 2.32
C HIS A 8 19.33 -4.59 1.93
N GLY A 9 20.39 -4.90 1.21
CA GLY A 9 20.59 -6.22 0.63
C GLY A 9 19.48 -6.60 -0.35
N LYS A 10 18.76 -7.68 -0.05
CA LYS A 10 17.62 -8.16 -0.84
C LYS A 10 16.29 -7.54 -0.41
N ASP A 11 16.27 -6.91 0.76
CA ASP A 11 15.07 -6.40 1.37
C ASP A 11 14.86 -4.92 1.10
N SER A 12 13.62 -4.48 1.24
CA SER A 12 13.26 -3.08 1.05
C SER A 12 12.07 -2.68 1.90
N ILE A 13 12.01 -1.39 2.21
CA ILE A 13 10.85 -0.70 2.79
C ILE A 13 10.38 0.33 1.76
N PHE A 14 9.11 0.32 1.42
CA PHE A 14 8.51 1.23 0.45
C PHE A 14 7.32 1.98 1.04
N HIS A 15 7.19 3.26 0.71
CA HIS A 15 5.98 4.05 0.95
C HIS A 15 5.71 4.97 -0.25
N PRO A 16 4.45 5.08 -0.73
CA PRO A 16 4.13 5.84 -1.93
C PRO A 16 4.11 7.37 -1.74
N SER A 17 4.04 7.87 -0.49
CA SER A 17 3.81 9.30 -0.24
C SER A 17 4.32 9.71 1.15
N VAL A 18 5.56 10.16 1.24
CA VAL A 18 6.19 10.66 2.46
C VAL A 18 6.92 11.97 2.23
N ASP A 19 7.10 12.75 3.28
CA ASP A 19 8.07 13.82 3.35
C ASP A 19 9.37 13.28 3.92
N VAL A 20 10.49 13.62 3.28
CA VAL A 20 11.82 13.11 3.63
C VAL A 20 12.69 14.27 4.11
N VAL A 21 13.31 14.12 5.26
CA VAL A 21 14.33 15.02 5.79
C VAL A 21 15.61 14.22 6.02
N PHE A 22 16.71 14.69 5.46
CA PHE A 22 18.02 14.10 5.68
C PHE A 22 18.87 15.03 6.54
N ASP A 23 19.27 14.54 7.70
CA ASP A 23 20.21 15.20 8.62
C ASP A 23 21.62 14.66 8.36
N ALA A 24 22.37 15.38 7.56
CA ALA A 24 23.73 14.98 7.18
C ALA A 24 24.70 14.99 8.38
N ALA A 25 24.52 15.92 9.35
CA ALA A 25 25.38 16.02 10.51
C ALA A 25 25.29 14.80 11.42
N ASN A 26 24.09 14.26 11.59
CA ASN A 26 23.83 13.08 12.40
C ASN A 26 23.74 11.79 11.59
N SER A 27 23.86 11.86 10.25
CA SER A 27 23.67 10.72 9.34
C SER A 27 22.33 10.02 9.57
N ARG A 28 21.26 10.80 9.61
CA ARG A 28 19.89 10.29 9.87
C ARG A 28 18.93 10.70 8.77
N MET A 29 18.04 9.80 8.45
CA MET A 29 16.91 10.05 7.55
C MET A 29 15.62 9.95 8.36
N LEU A 30 14.77 10.97 8.23
CA LEU A 30 13.44 10.99 8.81
C LEU A 30 12.41 10.98 7.69
N LEU A 31 11.50 10.02 7.71
CA LEU A 31 10.33 9.96 6.86
C LEU A 31 9.10 10.22 7.71
N SER A 32 8.25 11.12 7.26
CA SER A 32 6.98 11.43 7.93
C SER A 32 5.82 11.36 6.92
N LYS A 33 4.61 11.10 7.41
CA LYS A 33 3.42 11.14 6.56
C LYS A 33 3.33 12.49 5.86
N SER A 34 3.17 12.47 4.54
CA SER A 34 2.97 13.67 3.73
C SER A 34 1.51 14.13 3.75
N LYS A 35 1.20 15.17 2.97
CA LYS A 35 -0.18 15.61 2.71
C LYS A 35 -0.75 14.99 1.42
N GLY A 36 -0.01 14.10 0.78
CA GLY A 36 -0.40 13.47 -0.49
C GLY A 36 -1.57 12.52 -0.38
N LYS A 37 -2.15 12.15 -1.52
CA LYS A 37 -3.32 11.24 -1.61
C LYS A 37 -3.08 9.89 -0.95
N PHE A 38 -1.85 9.39 -0.95
CA PHE A 38 -1.49 8.08 -0.42
C PHE A 38 -0.78 8.13 0.94
N LYS A 39 -0.93 9.23 1.68
CA LYS A 39 -0.32 9.43 3.01
C LYS A 39 -0.68 8.35 4.03
N ASP A 40 -1.86 7.75 3.90
CA ASP A 40 -2.37 6.74 4.84
C ASP A 40 -2.08 5.31 4.40
N ALA A 41 -1.37 5.13 3.27
CA ALA A 41 -0.89 3.81 2.89
C ALA A 41 0.11 3.29 3.93
N PRO A 42 0.15 1.97 4.20
CA PRO A 42 1.17 1.40 5.06
C PRO A 42 2.53 1.38 4.36
N TYR A 43 3.60 1.41 5.15
CA TYR A 43 4.92 1.04 4.68
C TYR A 43 4.92 -0.45 4.33
N ALA A 44 5.31 -0.78 3.10
CA ALA A 44 5.44 -2.16 2.66
C ALA A 44 6.88 -2.62 2.90
N SER A 45 7.08 -3.59 3.81
CA SER A 45 8.39 -4.12 4.14
C SER A 45 8.54 -5.55 3.63
N THR A 46 9.63 -5.85 2.93
CA THR A 46 9.98 -7.24 2.59
C THR A 46 10.62 -7.97 3.76
N TYR A 47 11.16 -7.21 4.74
CA TYR A 47 11.58 -7.78 6.02
C TYR A 47 10.38 -8.44 6.70
N PHE A 48 10.49 -9.69 7.04
CA PHE A 48 9.45 -10.48 7.69
C PHE A 48 8.11 -10.55 6.95
N GLY A 49 8.03 -10.03 5.70
CA GLY A 49 6.80 -10.05 4.91
C GLY A 49 5.64 -9.31 5.60
N VAL A 50 5.91 -8.15 6.17
CA VAL A 50 4.93 -7.33 6.90
C VAL A 50 4.69 -5.99 6.22
N ASP A 51 3.49 -5.45 6.43
CA ASP A 51 3.17 -4.05 6.20
C ASP A 51 2.97 -3.37 7.56
N PHE A 52 3.40 -2.10 7.71
CA PHE A 52 3.22 -1.38 8.96
C PHE A 52 2.78 0.06 8.74
N SER A 53 1.95 0.56 9.64
CA SER A 53 1.48 1.94 9.65
C SER A 53 2.14 2.67 10.82
N ALA A 54 2.86 3.75 10.52
CA ALA A 54 3.48 4.63 11.49
C ALA A 54 3.43 6.08 11.00
N GLU A 55 3.43 7.04 11.92
CA GLU A 55 3.48 8.46 11.53
C GLU A 55 4.88 8.86 11.07
N ARG A 56 5.89 8.28 11.69
CA ARG A 56 7.30 8.54 11.40
C ARG A 56 8.13 7.27 11.37
N LEU A 57 9.12 7.28 10.49
CA LEU A 57 10.21 6.32 10.43
C LEU A 57 11.52 7.10 10.48
N ARG A 58 12.39 6.76 11.41
CA ARG A 58 13.75 7.31 11.53
C ARG A 58 14.75 6.21 11.22
N TRP A 59 15.60 6.46 10.25
CA TRP A 59 16.72 5.58 9.92
C TRP A 59 18.03 6.23 10.35
N ASP A 60 18.75 5.59 11.25
CA ASP A 60 20.10 5.97 11.64
C ASP A 60 21.08 5.19 10.74
N LEU A 61 21.75 5.93 9.85
CA LEU A 61 22.65 5.33 8.86
C LEU A 61 23.98 4.85 9.45
N LYS A 62 24.34 5.31 10.67
CA LYS A 62 25.56 4.88 11.35
C LYS A 62 25.41 3.51 11.98
N THR A 63 24.25 3.28 12.59
CA THR A 63 23.93 2.01 13.26
C THR A 63 23.13 1.07 12.40
N ASP A 64 22.71 1.53 11.21
CA ASP A 64 21.78 0.82 10.30
C ASP A 64 20.50 0.35 11.01
N SER A 65 20.01 1.19 11.94
CA SER A 65 18.79 0.91 12.70
C SER A 65 17.63 1.77 12.24
N ILE A 66 16.43 1.18 12.22
CA ILE A 66 15.20 1.85 11.87
C ILE A 66 14.26 1.84 13.06
N ASP A 67 13.91 3.05 13.51
CA ASP A 67 12.88 3.26 14.53
C ASP A 67 11.58 3.68 13.86
N ILE A 68 10.48 3.05 14.26
CA ILE A 68 9.13 3.40 13.82
C ILE A 68 8.31 3.86 15.01
N TYR A 69 7.65 5.01 14.89
CA TYR A 69 6.92 5.59 16.01
C TYR A 69 5.76 6.50 15.59
N SER A 70 4.86 6.73 16.55
CA SER A 70 3.80 7.73 16.44
C SER A 70 4.13 8.90 17.35
N GLU A 71 3.96 10.14 16.88
CA GLU A 71 4.34 11.35 17.66
C GLU A 71 3.31 11.77 18.69
N SER A 72 2.07 11.39 18.50
CA SER A 72 0.98 11.94 19.28
C SER A 72 0.74 11.14 20.55
N ALA A 73 1.22 11.68 21.68
CA ALA A 73 0.77 11.21 23.00
C ALA A 73 -0.75 11.43 23.24
N ALA A 74 -1.38 12.32 22.47
CA ALA A 74 -2.80 12.64 22.56
C ALA A 74 -3.65 11.92 21.51
N ALA A 75 -3.11 11.61 20.33
CA ALA A 75 -3.74 10.76 19.33
C ALA A 75 -3.01 9.42 19.34
N GLN A 76 -3.48 8.51 20.17
CA GLN A 76 -2.99 7.14 20.28
C GLN A 76 -3.28 6.34 19.00
N ALA A 77 -2.68 6.74 17.88
CA ALA A 77 -2.63 5.88 16.73
C ALA A 77 -1.45 4.90 16.95
N PRO A 78 -1.72 3.66 17.38
CA PRO A 78 -0.65 2.70 17.60
C PRO A 78 0.06 2.41 16.29
N VAL A 79 1.33 2.07 16.35
CA VAL A 79 2.01 1.43 15.23
C VAL A 79 1.31 0.09 14.99
N VAL A 80 0.72 -0.06 13.81
CA VAL A 80 0.05 -1.31 13.42
C VAL A 80 0.97 -2.08 12.49
N ILE A 81 1.25 -3.33 12.82
CA ILE A 81 2.07 -4.24 12.00
C ILE A 81 1.20 -5.42 11.59
N GLU A 82 1.09 -5.66 10.29
CA GLU A 82 0.26 -6.72 9.73
C GLU A 82 1.09 -7.64 8.83
N SER A 83 0.94 -8.95 9.01
CA SER A 83 1.50 -9.92 8.07
C SER A 83 0.81 -9.84 6.72
N ARG A 84 1.57 -9.93 5.62
CA ARG A 84 1.01 -9.97 4.27
C ARG A 84 0.15 -11.19 3.98
N THR A 85 0.33 -12.24 4.74
CA THR A 85 -0.43 -13.49 4.64
C THR A 85 -1.64 -13.52 5.59
N HIS A 86 -1.81 -12.49 6.42
CA HIS A 86 -2.98 -12.41 7.31
C HIS A 86 -4.27 -12.24 6.50
N PHE A 87 -5.28 -13.06 6.82
CA PHE A 87 -6.62 -12.96 6.25
C PHE A 87 -7.66 -12.86 7.35
N ASN A 88 -8.40 -11.76 7.38
CA ASN A 88 -9.58 -11.56 8.20
C ASN A 88 -10.78 -11.34 7.27
N LEU A 89 -11.82 -12.17 7.44
CA LEU A 89 -13.00 -12.11 6.59
C LEU A 89 -13.76 -10.78 6.75
N SER A 90 -13.90 -10.27 7.97
CA SER A 90 -14.60 -9.01 8.23
C SER A 90 -13.91 -7.84 7.55
N ASP A 91 -12.57 -7.77 7.65
CA ASP A 91 -11.78 -6.72 7.00
C ASP A 91 -11.86 -6.81 5.47
N PHE A 92 -11.84 -8.04 4.94
CA PHE A 92 -12.02 -8.27 3.50
C PHE A 92 -13.39 -7.78 3.01
N LEU A 93 -14.46 -8.09 3.72
CA LEU A 93 -15.81 -7.64 3.38
C LEU A 93 -15.96 -6.12 3.45
N LEU A 94 -15.29 -5.46 4.42
CA LEU A 94 -15.26 -4.00 4.52
C LEU A 94 -14.62 -3.34 3.29
N LEU A 95 -13.63 -3.98 2.66
CA LEU A 95 -13.05 -3.50 1.41
C LEU A 95 -14.04 -3.51 0.24
N GLY A 96 -15.03 -4.40 0.26
CA GLY A 96 -16.14 -4.43 -0.71
C GLY A 96 -17.25 -3.44 -0.40
N GLY A 97 -17.46 -3.12 0.90
CA GLY A 97 -18.53 -2.23 1.35
C GLY A 97 -18.23 -0.72 1.25
N ALA A 98 -17.11 -0.31 0.65
CA ALA A 98 -16.65 1.08 0.57
C ALA A 98 -17.42 1.95 -0.46
N GLY A 99 -18.69 1.66 -0.74
CA GLY A 99 -19.53 2.45 -1.65
C GLY A 99 -19.39 2.09 -3.14
N PHE A 100 -18.74 0.98 -3.45
CA PHE A 100 -18.60 0.48 -4.82
C PHE A 100 -19.71 -0.54 -5.15
N SER A 101 -20.12 -0.58 -6.43
CA SER A 101 -21.07 -1.58 -6.94
C SER A 101 -20.42 -2.97 -7.17
N PHE A 102 -19.14 -3.10 -6.84
CA PHE A 102 -18.32 -4.32 -6.94
C PHE A 102 -17.27 -4.34 -5.84
N HIS A 103 -16.66 -5.49 -5.62
CA HIS A 103 -15.55 -5.61 -4.66
C HIS A 103 -14.22 -5.23 -5.32
N PRO A 104 -13.60 -4.06 -4.99
CA PRO A 104 -12.41 -3.56 -5.67
C PRO A 104 -11.23 -4.53 -5.69
N VAL A 105 -10.93 -5.17 -4.55
CA VAL A 105 -9.82 -6.12 -4.41
C VAL A 105 -10.04 -7.33 -5.33
N VAL A 106 -11.26 -7.87 -5.37
CA VAL A 106 -11.60 -9.02 -6.23
C VAL A 106 -11.42 -8.65 -7.69
N LEU A 107 -11.87 -7.45 -8.09
CA LEU A 107 -11.79 -7.01 -9.49
C LEU A 107 -10.33 -6.94 -9.97
N VAL A 108 -9.44 -6.24 -9.25
CA VAL A 108 -8.04 -6.08 -9.66
C VAL A 108 -7.26 -7.40 -9.57
N SER A 109 -7.49 -8.20 -8.53
CA SER A 109 -6.80 -9.48 -8.35
C SER A 109 -7.25 -10.53 -9.35
N THR A 110 -8.55 -10.57 -9.69
CA THR A 110 -9.05 -11.48 -10.72
C THR A 110 -8.46 -11.11 -12.08
N TYR A 111 -8.39 -9.81 -12.41
CA TYR A 111 -7.73 -9.35 -13.63
C TYR A 111 -6.26 -9.81 -13.69
N ALA A 112 -5.51 -9.60 -12.62
CA ALA A 112 -4.10 -9.99 -12.54
C ALA A 112 -3.91 -11.50 -12.71
N ILE A 113 -4.73 -12.32 -12.04
CA ILE A 113 -4.65 -13.78 -12.09
C ILE A 113 -4.98 -14.29 -13.50
N GLU A 114 -6.07 -13.83 -14.11
CA GLU A 114 -6.52 -14.28 -15.43
C GLU A 114 -5.53 -13.91 -16.54
N ASN A 115 -4.92 -12.73 -16.45
CA ASN A 115 -3.95 -12.27 -17.45
C ASN A 115 -2.50 -12.63 -17.11
N ARG A 116 -2.26 -13.33 -15.99
CA ARG A 116 -0.92 -13.73 -15.50
C ARG A 116 0.05 -12.55 -15.42
N THR A 117 -0.44 -11.39 -15.01
CA THR A 117 0.37 -10.17 -14.84
C THR A 117 -0.12 -9.37 -13.66
N ASN A 118 0.80 -8.86 -12.85
CA ASN A 118 0.46 -7.96 -11.75
C ASN A 118 0.44 -6.49 -12.20
N THR A 119 0.89 -6.20 -13.43
CA THR A 119 0.99 -4.82 -13.94
C THR A 119 0.11 -4.65 -15.17
N PHE A 120 -0.74 -3.62 -15.14
CA PHE A 120 -1.67 -3.25 -16.22
C PHE A 120 -2.10 -1.78 -16.06
N TYR A 121 -3.01 -1.31 -16.90
CA TYR A 121 -3.52 0.06 -16.83
C TYR A 121 -4.99 0.10 -16.41
N ALA A 122 -5.40 1.22 -15.81
CA ALA A 122 -6.80 1.45 -15.39
C ALA A 122 -7.80 1.24 -16.55
N ASP A 123 -7.43 1.67 -17.76
CA ASP A 123 -8.24 1.50 -18.98
C ASP A 123 -8.50 0.03 -19.34
N ASP A 124 -7.59 -0.86 -19.00
CA ASP A 124 -7.79 -2.30 -19.24
C ASP A 124 -8.95 -2.85 -18.41
N LEU A 125 -9.07 -2.37 -17.15
CA LEU A 125 -10.20 -2.71 -16.29
C LEU A 125 -11.52 -2.11 -16.81
N VAL A 126 -11.48 -0.84 -17.25
CA VAL A 126 -12.64 -0.18 -17.85
C VAL A 126 -13.17 -0.98 -19.04
N LYS A 127 -12.29 -1.37 -19.96
CA LYS A 127 -12.64 -2.15 -21.17
C LYS A 127 -13.18 -3.53 -20.84
N LYS A 128 -12.48 -4.25 -19.94
CA LYS A 128 -12.83 -5.65 -19.60
C LYS A 128 -14.15 -5.74 -18.84
N TYR A 129 -14.32 -4.89 -17.83
CA TYR A 129 -15.48 -4.98 -16.93
C TYR A 129 -16.62 -4.01 -17.29
N LYS A 130 -16.47 -3.23 -18.37
CA LYS A 130 -17.45 -2.24 -18.86
C LYS A 130 -17.95 -1.31 -17.77
N ARG A 131 -17.02 -0.83 -16.93
CA ARG A 131 -17.29 0.09 -15.82
C ARG A 131 -16.97 1.52 -16.21
N LYS A 132 -17.57 2.48 -15.49
CA LYS A 132 -17.26 3.91 -15.70
C LYS A 132 -15.82 4.21 -15.29
N PRO A 133 -15.05 4.98 -16.08
CA PRO A 133 -13.66 5.31 -15.77
C PRO A 133 -13.46 5.90 -14.38
N GLY A 134 -14.33 6.85 -13.97
CA GLY A 134 -14.26 7.47 -12.64
C GLY A 134 -14.51 6.48 -11.49
N GLU A 135 -15.38 5.47 -11.67
CA GLU A 135 -15.61 4.43 -10.66
C GLU A 135 -14.38 3.54 -10.49
N ILE A 136 -13.74 3.17 -11.61
CA ILE A 136 -12.47 2.42 -11.58
C ILE A 136 -11.36 3.24 -10.93
N GLN A 137 -11.22 4.52 -11.29
CA GLN A 137 -10.20 5.39 -10.70
C GLN A 137 -10.37 5.50 -9.18
N MET A 138 -11.60 5.77 -8.70
CA MET A 138 -11.87 5.83 -7.25
C MET A 138 -11.55 4.51 -6.55
N ALA A 139 -11.88 3.38 -7.15
CA ALA A 139 -11.56 2.06 -6.60
C ALA A 139 -10.03 1.83 -6.52
N LEU A 140 -9.28 2.22 -7.55
CA LEU A 140 -7.82 2.11 -7.56
C LEU A 140 -7.16 3.04 -6.54
N GLU A 141 -7.62 4.28 -6.43
CA GLU A 141 -7.15 5.21 -5.38
C GLU A 141 -7.41 4.66 -3.98
N PHE A 142 -8.60 4.12 -3.73
CA PHE A 142 -8.95 3.47 -2.46
C PHE A 142 -8.02 2.26 -2.16
N LEU A 143 -7.78 1.38 -3.12
CA LEU A 143 -6.89 0.23 -2.93
C LEU A 143 -5.43 0.65 -2.69
N ALA A 144 -4.97 1.71 -3.34
CA ALA A 144 -3.63 2.25 -3.13
C ALA A 144 -3.47 2.86 -1.72
N GLN A 145 -4.51 3.55 -1.21
CA GLN A 145 -4.54 4.03 0.19
C GLN A 145 -4.50 2.88 1.21
N LYS A 146 -5.07 1.72 0.84
CA LYS A 146 -5.01 0.50 1.67
C LYS A 146 -3.71 -0.30 1.47
N GLY A 147 -2.80 0.17 0.61
CA GLY A 147 -1.52 -0.49 0.35
C GLY A 147 -1.64 -1.82 -0.42
N LEU A 148 -2.78 -2.08 -1.08
CA LEU A 148 -3.05 -3.33 -1.80
C LEU A 148 -2.57 -3.30 -3.25
N ILE A 149 -2.39 -2.12 -3.81
CA ILE A 149 -1.80 -1.88 -5.13
C ILE A 149 -0.86 -0.67 -5.07
N ASP A 150 0.02 -0.56 -6.06
CA ASP A 150 0.65 0.72 -6.40
C ASP A 150 -0.11 1.29 -7.61
N TYR A 151 -0.50 2.57 -7.54
CA TYR A 151 -1.28 3.22 -8.58
C TYR A 151 -0.67 4.58 -8.93
N ASP A 152 -0.25 4.72 -10.18
CA ASP A 152 0.17 6.00 -10.73
C ASP A 152 -1.02 6.68 -11.43
N ILE A 153 -1.57 7.71 -10.78
CA ILE A 153 -2.74 8.44 -11.26
C ILE A 153 -2.47 9.13 -12.60
N LYS A 154 -1.22 9.56 -12.86
CA LYS A 154 -0.88 10.31 -14.09
C LYS A 154 -0.85 9.41 -15.32
N THR A 155 -0.29 8.22 -15.16
CA THR A 155 -0.16 7.26 -16.25
C THR A 155 -1.29 6.24 -16.30
N GLY A 156 -2.07 6.12 -15.23
CA GLY A 156 -3.07 5.07 -15.06
C GLY A 156 -2.47 3.68 -14.77
N LYS A 157 -1.15 3.58 -14.54
CA LYS A 157 -0.48 2.30 -14.32
C LYS A 157 -0.81 1.75 -12.94
N VAL A 158 -1.15 0.46 -12.91
CA VAL A 158 -1.49 -0.30 -11.70
C VAL A 158 -0.50 -1.43 -11.53
N ASN A 159 -0.03 -1.65 -10.30
CA ASN A 159 0.71 -2.85 -9.92
C ASN A 159 0.04 -3.49 -8.69
N VAL A 160 -0.51 -4.68 -8.88
CA VAL A 160 -1.23 -5.43 -7.84
C VAL A 160 -0.24 -6.15 -6.94
N LYS A 161 -0.32 -5.90 -5.64
CA LYS A 161 0.57 -6.53 -4.66
C LYS A 161 0.11 -7.95 -4.31
N GLU A 162 1.06 -8.76 -3.87
CA GLU A 162 0.81 -10.16 -3.47
C GLU A 162 -0.28 -10.27 -2.39
N ARG A 163 -0.33 -9.31 -1.46
CA ARG A 163 -1.37 -9.25 -0.42
C ARG A 163 -2.78 -9.21 -1.01
N ALA A 164 -3.03 -8.40 -2.05
CA ALA A 164 -4.34 -8.32 -2.68
C ALA A 164 -4.75 -9.65 -3.34
N ILE A 165 -3.79 -10.31 -4.01
CA ILE A 165 -3.99 -11.62 -4.62
C ILE A 165 -4.26 -12.68 -3.55
N HIS A 166 -3.49 -12.66 -2.45
CA HIS A 166 -3.66 -13.58 -1.32
C HIS A 166 -5.06 -13.44 -0.70
N LEU A 167 -5.51 -12.22 -0.41
CA LEU A 167 -6.84 -11.96 0.14
C LEU A 167 -7.95 -12.55 -0.74
N THR A 168 -7.86 -12.34 -2.05
CA THR A 168 -8.85 -12.86 -3.01
C THR A 168 -8.84 -14.39 -3.09
N LYS A 169 -7.67 -15.01 -3.10
CA LYS A 169 -7.55 -16.47 -3.11
C LYS A 169 -8.08 -17.08 -1.81
N SER A 170 -7.73 -16.50 -0.66
CA SER A 170 -8.20 -16.97 0.64
C SER A 170 -9.71 -16.88 0.79
N PHE A 171 -10.34 -15.84 0.22
CA PHE A 171 -11.80 -15.72 0.20
C PHE A 171 -12.47 -16.77 -0.71
N LYS A 172 -11.89 -17.06 -1.89
CA LYS A 172 -12.45 -18.04 -2.83
C LYS A 172 -12.32 -19.48 -2.35
N ASN A 173 -11.37 -19.77 -1.46
CA ASN A 173 -11.10 -21.12 -0.93
C ASN A 173 -11.86 -21.42 0.38
N LYS A 174 -12.72 -20.54 0.84
CA LYS A 174 -13.65 -20.74 1.98
C LYS A 174 -15.03 -21.12 1.50
#